data_daa0168602d5bfef6536ef6e1d978870
#
_entry.id   daa0168602d5bfef6536ef6e1d978870
#
_cell.length_a   1.000
_cell.length_b   1.000
_cell.length_c   1.000
_cell.angle_alpha   90.00
_cell.angle_beta   90.00
_cell.angle_gamma   90.00
#
_symmetry.space_group_name_H-M   'P 1'
#
loop_
_entity.id
_entity.type
_entity.pdbx_description
1 polymer ?
#
loop_
_entity_poly.entity_id
_entity_poly.type
_entity_poly.pdbx_seq_one_letter_code
_entity_poly.pdbx_strand_id
1 'polypeptide(L)' 'VPNEPLTLAELRKMDGEPVWCEDFGCWGIVSVASRGNWKNRPFLLGLQHGVKFEYDIGRRKLKLYRHKL' A
#
# COMPACT_ATOMS: atom_id res chain seq x y z
N VAL A 1 -11.63 3.79 -16.84
CA VAL A 1 -11.45 2.56 -16.06
C VAL A 1 -11.95 2.80 -14.65
N PRO A 2 -12.83 1.93 -14.12
CA PRO A 2 -13.30 2.08 -12.76
C PRO A 2 -12.14 2.07 -11.75
N ASN A 3 -12.26 2.90 -10.72
CA ASN A 3 -11.26 2.94 -9.65
C ASN A 3 -11.56 1.83 -8.65
N GLU A 4 -11.03 0.65 -8.91
CA GLU A 4 -11.26 -0.54 -8.11
C GLU A 4 -10.13 -0.78 -7.11
N PRO A 5 -10.42 -1.46 -5.98
CA PRO A 5 -9.37 -1.81 -5.03
C PRO A 5 -8.26 -2.65 -5.69
N LEU A 6 -7.02 -2.33 -5.37
CA LEU A 6 -5.88 -3.07 -5.90
C LEU A 6 -5.74 -4.43 -5.23
N THR A 7 -5.40 -5.43 -6.02
CA THR A 7 -5.12 -6.77 -5.48
C THR A 7 -3.68 -6.86 -4.97
N LEU A 8 -3.38 -7.87 -4.17
CA LEU A 8 -2.02 -8.10 -3.69
C LEU A 8 -1.05 -8.35 -4.83
N ALA A 9 -1.51 -9.05 -5.87
CA ALA A 9 -0.67 -9.31 -7.06
C ALA A 9 -0.29 -8.01 -7.76
N GLU A 10 -1.24 -7.07 -7.88
CA GLU A 10 -0.98 -5.77 -8.47
C GLU A 10 -0.02 -4.94 -7.60
N LEU A 11 -0.24 -4.96 -6.28
CA LEU A 11 0.58 -4.21 -5.34
C LEU A 11 2.03 -4.67 -5.33
N ARG A 12 2.27 -5.97 -5.52
CA ARG A 12 3.63 -6.52 -5.60
C ARG A 12 4.41 -5.96 -6.79
N LYS A 13 3.72 -5.54 -7.82
CA LYS A 13 4.33 -4.94 -9.03
C LYS A 13 4.47 -3.43 -8.93
N MET A 14 3.96 -2.83 -7.87
CA MET A 14 3.90 -1.38 -7.71
C MET A 14 4.87 -0.85 -6.66
N ASP A 15 6.00 -1.53 -6.47
CA ASP A 15 7.03 -1.11 -5.52
C ASP A 15 7.47 0.33 -5.81
N GLY A 16 7.33 1.19 -4.80
CA GLY A 16 7.67 2.61 -4.91
C GLY A 16 6.60 3.50 -5.51
N GLU A 17 5.43 2.97 -5.84
CA GLU A 17 4.34 3.76 -6.43
C GLU A 17 3.35 4.26 -5.37
N PRO A 18 2.79 5.47 -5.56
CA PRO A 18 1.79 5.99 -4.62
C PRO A 18 0.43 5.34 -4.82
N VAL A 19 -0.28 5.12 -3.72
CA VAL A 19 -1.65 4.61 -3.73
C VAL A 19 -2.49 5.36 -2.72
N TRP A 20 -3.80 5.43 -2.97
CA TRP A 20 -4.74 6.02 -2.04
C TRP A 20 -5.24 4.95 -1.07
N CYS A 21 -5.13 5.21 0.22
CA CYS A 21 -5.64 4.31 1.24
C CYS A 21 -6.98 4.81 1.76
N GLU A 22 -8.04 4.07 1.49
CA GLU A 22 -9.39 4.42 1.95
C GLU A 22 -9.50 4.37 3.47
N ASP A 23 -8.87 3.37 4.09
CA ASP A 23 -8.98 3.18 5.55
C ASP A 23 -8.37 4.34 6.34
N PHE A 24 -7.32 4.95 5.81
CA PHE A 24 -6.64 6.06 6.47
C PHE A 24 -7.00 7.43 5.85
N GLY A 25 -7.66 7.42 4.71
CA GLY A 25 -8.02 8.65 4.01
C GLY A 25 -6.81 9.45 3.55
N CYS A 26 -5.72 8.81 3.19
CA CYS A 26 -4.50 9.50 2.75
C CYS A 26 -3.72 8.69 1.73
N TRP A 27 -2.76 9.35 1.08
CA TRP A 27 -1.85 8.68 0.16
C TRP A 27 -0.73 7.98 0.92
N GLY A 28 -0.29 6.86 0.39
CA GLY A 28 0.87 6.16 0.88
C GLY A 28 1.66 5.61 -0.28
N ILE A 29 2.82 5.04 0.00
CA ILE A 29 3.68 4.45 -1.02
C ILE A 29 3.80 2.96 -0.75
N VAL A 30 3.64 2.16 -1.81
CA VAL A 30 3.80 0.70 -1.72
C VAL A 30 5.29 0.37 -1.69
N SER A 31 5.68 -0.46 -0.74
CA SER A 31 7.04 -0.98 -0.67
C SER A 31 6.96 -2.50 -0.60
N VAL A 32 7.70 -3.17 -1.47
CA VAL A 32 7.71 -4.64 -1.49
C VAL A 32 9.03 -5.12 -0.92
N ALA A 33 8.96 -5.91 0.13
CA ALA A 33 10.17 -6.47 0.74
C ALA A 33 10.83 -7.46 -0.21
N SER A 34 12.15 -7.33 -0.39
CA SER A 34 12.93 -8.19 -1.27
C SER A 34 13.74 -9.25 -0.54
N ARG A 35 13.77 -9.21 0.79
CA ARG A 35 14.60 -10.12 1.60
C ARG A 35 13.88 -10.57 2.86
N GLY A 36 14.34 -11.67 3.42
CA GLY A 36 13.91 -12.17 4.72
C GLY A 36 12.52 -12.79 4.69
N ASN A 37 11.90 -12.86 5.87
CA ASN A 37 10.59 -13.47 6.03
C ASN A 37 9.46 -12.67 5.39
N TRP A 38 9.75 -11.44 4.98
CA TRP A 38 8.78 -10.52 4.38
C TRP A 38 8.86 -10.45 2.87
N LYS A 39 9.69 -11.30 2.26
CA LYS A 39 9.89 -11.30 0.81
C LYS A 39 8.55 -11.42 0.07
N ASN A 40 8.39 -10.57 -0.95
CA ASN A 40 7.18 -10.48 -1.79
C ASN A 40 5.93 -10.01 -1.04
N ARG A 41 6.08 -9.47 0.15
CA ARG A 41 4.94 -8.87 0.88
C ARG A 41 4.91 -7.37 0.64
N PRO A 42 3.78 -6.84 0.18
CA PRO A 42 3.64 -5.39 0.03
C PRO A 42 3.35 -4.73 1.37
N PHE A 43 4.00 -3.58 1.59
CA PHE A 43 3.77 -2.75 2.76
C PHE A 43 3.32 -1.37 2.33
N LEU A 44 2.45 -0.74 3.11
CA LEU A 44 2.05 0.64 2.90
C LEU A 44 2.88 1.54 3.79
N LEU A 45 3.67 2.41 3.17
CA LEU A 45 4.48 3.39 3.88
C LEU A 45 3.86 4.77 3.69
N GLY A 46 3.85 5.57 4.74
CA GLY A 46 3.32 6.92 4.62
C GLY A 46 3.72 7.80 5.78
N LEU A 47 3.26 9.04 5.69
CA LEU A 47 3.50 10.06 6.70
C LEU A 47 2.16 10.71 7.02
N GLN A 48 1.75 10.63 8.29
CA GLN A 48 0.50 11.24 8.73
C GLN A 48 0.76 11.97 10.05
N HIS A 49 0.37 13.23 10.10
CA HIS A 49 0.58 14.09 11.29
C HIS A 49 2.04 14.13 11.76
N GLY A 50 2.99 14.10 10.80
CA GLY A 50 4.41 14.11 11.11
C GLY A 50 4.98 12.79 11.59
N VAL A 51 4.17 11.73 11.62
CA VAL A 51 4.59 10.40 12.06
C VAL A 51 4.62 9.45 10.88
N LYS A 52 5.73 8.74 10.71
CA LYS A 52 5.84 7.72 9.68
C LYS A 52 5.07 6.47 10.10
N PHE A 53 4.39 5.86 9.17
CA PHE A 53 3.72 4.59 9.42
C PHE A 53 4.13 3.56 8.36
N GLU A 54 4.07 2.29 8.77
CA GLU A 54 4.35 1.16 7.91
C GLU A 54 3.40 0.03 8.29
N TYR A 55 2.57 -0.41 7.33
CA TYR A 55 1.59 -1.46 7.58
C TYR A 55 1.71 -2.57 6.54
N ASP A 56 1.58 -3.82 6.99
CA ASP A 56 1.52 -4.99 6.11
C ASP A 56 0.14 -5.01 5.46
N ILE A 57 0.09 -4.70 4.18
CA ILE A 57 -1.16 -4.61 3.44
C ILE A 57 -1.94 -5.93 3.45
N GLY A 58 -1.24 -7.03 3.22
CA GLY A 58 -1.88 -8.35 3.18
C GLY A 58 -2.48 -8.75 4.51
N ARG A 59 -1.79 -8.46 5.61
CA ARG A 59 -2.25 -8.82 6.95
C ARG A 59 -3.42 -7.95 7.41
N ARG A 60 -3.39 -6.66 7.09
CA ARG A 60 -4.43 -5.72 7.50
C ARG A 60 -5.60 -5.62 6.52
N LYS A 61 -5.46 -6.24 5.36
CA LYS A 61 -6.50 -6.24 4.31
C LYS A 61 -6.93 -4.82 3.94
N LEU A 62 -5.96 -3.94 3.80
CA LEU A 62 -6.21 -2.54 3.46
C LEU A 62 -6.78 -2.41 2.05
N LYS A 63 -7.73 -1.50 1.87
CA LYS A 63 -8.28 -1.18 0.56
C LYS A 63 -7.48 -0.03 -0.03
N LEU A 64 -6.75 -0.32 -1.09
CA LEU A 64 -5.88 0.63 -1.76
C LEU A 64 -6.33 0.85 -3.20
N TYR A 65 -6.21 2.08 -3.67
CA TYR A 65 -6.65 2.47 -5.00
C TYR A 65 -5.55 3.25 -5.71
N ARG A 66 -5.56 3.20 -7.05
CA ARG A 66 -4.60 3.97 -7.85
C ARG A 66 -4.90 5.47 -7.81
N HIS A 67 -6.16 5.82 -7.63
CA HIS A 67 -6.63 7.19 -7.63
C HIS A 67 -7.42 7.48 -6.37
N LYS A 68 -7.40 8.75 -5.97
CA LYS A 68 -8.19 9.20 -4.82
C LYS A 68 -9.69 8.99 -5.09
N LEU A 69 -10.38 8.47 -4.11
CA LEU A 69 -11.83 8.30 -4.18
C LEU A 69 -12.57 9.63 -4.09
#